data_f6d53be8452819f55cba96c09ab10ac3
#
_entry.id   f6d53be8452819f55cba96c09ab10ac3
#
_cell.length_a   1.000
_cell.length_b   1.000
_cell.length_c   1.000
_cell.angle_alpha   90.00
_cell.angle_beta   90.00
_cell.angle_gamma   90.00
#
_symmetry.space_group_name_H-M   'P 1'
#
loop_
_entity.id
_entity.type
_entity.pdbx_description
1 polymer ?
#
loop_
_entity_poly.entity_id
_entity_poly.type
_entity_poly.pdbx_seq_one_letter_code
_entity_poly.pdbx_strand_id
1 'polypeptide(L)'
;GAVHSVVCGGFSPEAIAGRIQDCGSRFVVCADTALRGGKSVPLKANIDAALTKVDGVDAVLVVQHTSEPVAMQAGRDHWYHDFGASDDCPCEPMNAEDPLFILYTSGSTGSPKGVLHTVGGYSVWTASTFHYVFDYRPGEVFFCSADIGWVTGHSYVVYGPLQNGGTSLIFEGIPSYPDSGRFWDIIDRHQVNIFYTAPTALRALMRDGDAPVLARSRKSLRLLGTVGEPINPEAWRWYHATVGEGKLPIVDTWWQTETGGVMITTLPGAHGMKPGSAGRPFFGIQPQLVDNEGAVLADEYIGGATSGNLCITHSWPGQARTVYGDHDRFVQTYFSTYAGKYFTGDGCRRDEDGYYWITGRVDDVINVSGHRMGTAEVESALVLHDKVAEAAVVGFPHDIKGQGIYCYVTLNVGEEPSDELHAELRQQVRVEIGPIASPDHIHFTTALPKTRSGKIMRRILRKIAENDFGALGDTSTLADPNVVDALIEGRQNQ
;
A
#
# COMPACT_ATOMS: atom_id res chain seq x y z
N GLY A 1 -17.69 -18.36 10.72
CA GLY A 1 -16.79 -18.65 11.83
C GLY A 1 -15.40 -19.15 11.41
N ALA A 2 -15.10 -19.29 10.09
CA ALA A 2 -13.78 -19.70 9.67
C ALA A 2 -12.82 -18.48 9.61
N VAL A 3 -11.62 -18.64 10.16
CA VAL A 3 -10.55 -17.65 10.04
C VAL A 3 -9.93 -17.80 8.65
N HIS A 4 -9.83 -16.70 7.90
CA HIS A 4 -9.23 -16.74 6.58
C HIS A 4 -7.87 -16.03 6.53
N SER A 5 -7.02 -16.45 5.59
CA SER A 5 -5.79 -15.77 5.23
C SER A 5 -5.72 -15.64 3.72
N VAL A 6 -5.84 -14.42 3.20
CA VAL A 6 -5.83 -14.16 1.76
C VAL A 6 -4.41 -13.87 1.29
N VAL A 7 -4.02 -14.52 0.21
CA VAL A 7 -2.71 -14.34 -0.43
C VAL A 7 -2.92 -13.77 -1.82
N CYS A 8 -2.16 -12.73 -2.17
CA CYS A 8 -2.25 -12.11 -3.49
C CYS A 8 -1.97 -13.12 -4.61
N GLY A 9 -2.81 -13.09 -5.64
CA GLY A 9 -2.64 -13.95 -6.81
C GLY A 9 -1.28 -13.77 -7.46
N GLY A 10 -0.60 -14.89 -7.70
CA GLY A 10 0.71 -14.94 -8.33
C GLY A 10 1.90 -14.76 -7.37
N PHE A 11 1.72 -14.87 -6.06
CA PHE A 11 2.87 -15.07 -5.16
C PHE A 11 3.61 -16.37 -5.52
N SER A 12 4.92 -16.40 -5.18
CA SER A 12 5.73 -17.60 -5.41
C SER A 12 5.24 -18.77 -4.56
N PRO A 13 5.50 -20.00 -4.96
CA PRO A 13 5.21 -21.18 -4.16
C PRO A 13 5.81 -21.14 -2.75
N GLU A 14 7.01 -20.56 -2.60
CA GLU A 14 7.69 -20.37 -1.31
C GLU A 14 6.89 -19.43 -0.38
N ALA A 15 6.45 -18.30 -0.92
CA ALA A 15 5.67 -17.33 -0.17
C ALA A 15 4.30 -17.89 0.25
N ILE A 16 3.69 -18.72 -0.57
CA ILE A 16 2.42 -19.41 -0.27
C ILE A 16 2.66 -20.48 0.81
N ALA A 17 3.65 -21.34 0.62
CA ALA A 17 4.00 -22.42 1.55
C ALA A 17 4.27 -21.88 2.96
N GLY A 18 5.10 -20.82 3.08
CA GLY A 18 5.42 -20.22 4.36
C GLY A 18 4.17 -19.71 5.11
N ARG A 19 3.19 -19.13 4.40
CA ARG A 19 1.94 -18.66 5.01
C ARG A 19 1.03 -19.81 5.44
N ILE A 20 0.88 -20.84 4.60
CA ILE A 20 0.11 -22.04 4.94
C ILE A 20 0.67 -22.70 6.21
N GLN A 21 2.00 -22.83 6.29
CA GLN A 21 2.67 -23.42 7.44
C GLN A 21 2.52 -22.58 8.69
N ASP A 22 2.72 -21.25 8.60
CA ASP A 22 2.67 -20.34 9.76
C ASP A 22 1.27 -20.26 10.37
N CYS A 23 0.21 -20.16 9.54
CA CYS A 23 -1.15 -20.10 10.06
C CYS A 23 -1.84 -21.48 10.19
N GLY A 24 -1.16 -22.57 9.86
CA GLY A 24 -1.72 -23.92 9.98
C GLY A 24 -2.94 -24.16 9.12
N SER A 25 -3.00 -23.58 7.91
CA SER A 25 -4.15 -23.72 7.03
C SER A 25 -4.35 -25.15 6.57
N ARG A 26 -5.55 -25.70 6.83
CA ARG A 26 -5.92 -27.05 6.41
C ARG A 26 -6.69 -27.08 5.10
N PHE A 27 -7.25 -25.95 4.70
CA PHE A 27 -8.05 -25.81 3.47
C PHE A 27 -7.49 -24.69 2.62
N VAL A 28 -7.40 -24.89 1.32
CA VAL A 28 -6.96 -23.88 0.36
C VAL A 28 -8.07 -23.67 -0.68
N VAL A 29 -8.36 -22.42 -1.00
CA VAL A 29 -9.26 -22.06 -2.12
C VAL A 29 -8.42 -21.28 -3.14
N CYS A 30 -8.46 -21.70 -4.40
CA CYS A 30 -7.78 -21.00 -5.49
C CYS A 30 -8.59 -21.07 -6.78
N ALA A 31 -8.29 -20.21 -7.75
CA ALA A 31 -8.76 -20.42 -9.11
C ALA A 31 -7.77 -21.32 -9.89
N ASP A 32 -8.24 -21.83 -11.04
CA ASP A 32 -7.38 -22.52 -12.02
C ASP A 32 -6.21 -21.61 -12.44
N THR A 33 -6.52 -20.50 -13.09
CA THR A 33 -5.60 -19.44 -13.45
C THR A 33 -6.29 -18.06 -13.28
N ALA A 34 -5.51 -16.98 -13.30
CA ALA A 34 -6.02 -15.61 -13.33
C ALA A 34 -5.43 -14.84 -14.51
N LEU A 35 -6.08 -13.75 -14.91
CA LEU A 35 -5.61 -12.88 -15.97
C LEU A 35 -5.05 -11.57 -15.39
N ARG A 36 -3.82 -11.20 -15.80
CA ARG A 36 -3.20 -9.96 -15.38
C ARG A 36 -2.43 -9.30 -16.53
N GLY A 37 -2.89 -8.15 -16.98
CA GLY A 37 -2.24 -7.41 -18.07
C GLY A 37 -2.13 -8.22 -19.38
N GLY A 38 -3.13 -9.04 -19.70
CA GLY A 38 -3.13 -9.91 -20.87
C GLY A 38 -2.30 -11.20 -20.72
N LYS A 39 -1.74 -11.46 -19.55
CA LYS A 39 -0.98 -12.68 -19.26
C LYS A 39 -1.75 -13.59 -18.31
N SER A 40 -1.64 -14.92 -18.51
CA SER A 40 -2.15 -15.93 -17.59
C SER A 40 -1.22 -16.08 -16.37
N VAL A 41 -1.80 -16.19 -15.19
CA VAL A 41 -1.09 -16.44 -13.92
C VAL A 41 -1.51 -17.83 -13.43
N PRO A 42 -0.61 -18.82 -13.33
CA PRO A 42 -0.95 -20.21 -13.05
C PRO A 42 -1.20 -20.42 -11.55
N LEU A 43 -2.35 -20.01 -11.02
CA LEU A 43 -2.63 -20.03 -9.58
C LEU A 43 -2.60 -21.44 -9.01
N LYS A 44 -3.31 -22.40 -9.64
CA LYS A 44 -3.35 -23.79 -9.17
C LYS A 44 -1.97 -24.45 -9.21
N ALA A 45 -1.18 -24.23 -10.24
CA ALA A 45 0.17 -24.77 -10.33
C ALA A 45 1.09 -24.21 -9.23
N ASN A 46 0.95 -22.92 -8.88
CA ASN A 46 1.70 -22.34 -7.76
C ASN A 46 1.29 -22.94 -6.42
N ILE A 47 -0.01 -23.22 -6.22
CA ILE A 47 -0.50 -23.95 -5.03
C ILE A 47 0.08 -25.36 -5.00
N ASP A 48 0.05 -26.12 -6.10
CA ASP A 48 0.62 -27.48 -6.13
C ASP A 48 2.09 -27.47 -5.78
N ALA A 49 2.87 -26.55 -6.33
CA ALA A 49 4.28 -26.42 -5.99
C ALA A 49 4.50 -26.01 -4.52
N ALA A 50 3.66 -25.16 -3.95
CA ALA A 50 3.70 -24.82 -2.53
C ALA A 50 3.42 -26.02 -1.64
N LEU A 51 2.43 -26.85 -1.99
CA LEU A 51 2.02 -28.01 -1.23
C LEU A 51 3.01 -29.21 -1.31
N THR A 52 4.04 -29.11 -2.14
CA THR A 52 5.18 -30.05 -2.05
C THR A 52 6.13 -29.74 -0.88
N LYS A 53 5.97 -28.57 -0.26
CA LYS A 53 6.85 -28.01 0.79
C LYS A 53 6.22 -27.98 2.17
N VAL A 54 4.92 -28.23 2.26
CA VAL A 54 4.14 -28.18 3.50
C VAL A 54 3.19 -29.37 3.60
N ASP A 55 2.98 -29.83 4.82
CA ASP A 55 2.05 -30.89 5.15
C ASP A 55 0.78 -30.32 5.82
N GLY A 56 -0.24 -31.15 5.97
CA GLY A 56 -1.44 -30.83 6.77
C GLY A 56 -2.55 -30.11 6.03
N VAL A 57 -2.46 -29.93 4.71
CA VAL A 57 -3.57 -29.45 3.89
C VAL A 57 -4.47 -30.62 3.50
N ASP A 58 -5.70 -30.61 3.98
CA ASP A 58 -6.66 -31.67 3.77
C ASP A 58 -7.34 -31.59 2.40
N ALA A 59 -7.65 -30.37 1.95
CA ALA A 59 -8.34 -30.18 0.67
C ALA A 59 -7.98 -28.85 -0.01
N VAL A 60 -8.00 -28.87 -1.34
CA VAL A 60 -7.87 -27.71 -2.23
C VAL A 60 -9.15 -27.57 -3.04
N LEU A 61 -9.86 -26.46 -2.86
CA LEU A 61 -11.06 -26.13 -3.63
C LEU A 61 -10.66 -25.25 -4.80
N VAL A 62 -10.90 -25.72 -6.03
CA VAL A 62 -10.47 -25.05 -7.27
C VAL A 62 -11.69 -24.43 -7.96
N VAL A 63 -11.64 -23.11 -8.16
CA VAL A 63 -12.65 -22.36 -8.92
C VAL A 63 -12.24 -22.37 -10.39
N GLN A 64 -13.11 -22.86 -11.27
CA GLN A 64 -12.92 -22.80 -12.70
C GLN A 64 -13.20 -21.36 -13.18
N HIS A 65 -12.12 -20.59 -13.42
CA HIS A 65 -12.21 -19.18 -13.80
C HIS A 65 -11.93 -18.97 -15.28
N THR A 66 -10.76 -19.38 -15.76
CA THR A 66 -10.39 -19.23 -17.17
C THR A 66 -10.66 -20.47 -18.00
N SER A 67 -10.94 -21.60 -17.37
CA SER A 67 -11.09 -22.91 -17.98
C SER A 67 -9.80 -23.44 -18.63
N GLU A 68 -8.64 -22.89 -18.26
CA GLU A 68 -7.36 -23.50 -18.63
C GLU A 68 -7.18 -24.85 -17.93
N PRO A 69 -6.64 -25.88 -18.64
CA PRO A 69 -6.41 -27.18 -18.02
C PRO A 69 -5.44 -27.10 -16.84
N VAL A 70 -5.81 -27.64 -15.70
CA VAL A 70 -4.95 -27.75 -14.51
C VAL A 70 -4.91 -29.17 -14.00
N ALA A 71 -3.79 -29.53 -13.36
CA ALA A 71 -3.67 -30.83 -12.69
C ALA A 71 -4.57 -30.86 -11.45
N MET A 72 -5.28 -32.00 -11.26
CA MET A 72 -6.12 -32.24 -10.09
C MET A 72 -5.63 -33.51 -9.39
N GLN A 73 -5.19 -33.38 -8.15
CA GLN A 73 -4.75 -34.51 -7.34
C GLN A 73 -5.96 -35.19 -6.71
N ALA A 74 -6.19 -36.45 -7.06
CA ALA A 74 -7.30 -37.22 -6.52
C ALA A 74 -7.24 -37.32 -4.98
N GLY A 75 -8.39 -37.15 -4.33
CA GLY A 75 -8.52 -37.22 -2.88
C GLY A 75 -8.15 -35.94 -2.13
N ARG A 76 -7.48 -34.98 -2.78
CA ARG A 76 -7.16 -33.66 -2.21
C ARG A 76 -7.88 -32.51 -2.91
N ASP A 77 -7.90 -32.54 -4.25
CA ASP A 77 -8.39 -31.41 -5.05
C ASP A 77 -9.83 -31.64 -5.50
N HIS A 78 -10.64 -30.61 -5.35
CA HIS A 78 -12.07 -30.63 -5.69
C HIS A 78 -12.43 -29.40 -6.51
N TRP A 79 -13.25 -29.58 -7.55
CA TRP A 79 -13.81 -28.44 -8.24
C TRP A 79 -14.91 -27.77 -7.41
N TYR A 80 -14.92 -26.43 -7.38
CA TYR A 80 -15.93 -25.66 -6.65
C TYR A 80 -17.36 -25.97 -7.12
N HIS A 81 -17.56 -26.16 -8.43
CA HIS A 81 -18.86 -26.45 -9.02
C HIS A 81 -19.37 -27.88 -8.75
N ASP A 82 -18.51 -28.79 -8.31
CA ASP A 82 -18.91 -30.14 -7.88
C ASP A 82 -19.41 -30.17 -6.43
N PHE A 83 -19.13 -29.12 -5.66
CA PHE A 83 -19.67 -28.98 -4.33
C PHE A 83 -21.13 -28.51 -4.42
N GLY A 84 -22.02 -29.36 -3.98
CA GLY A 84 -23.44 -28.96 -3.79
C GLY A 84 -23.54 -27.82 -2.80
N ALA A 85 -24.08 -26.68 -3.23
CA ALA A 85 -24.41 -25.61 -2.29
C ALA A 85 -25.51 -26.13 -1.32
N SER A 86 -25.29 -25.93 -0.02
CA SER A 86 -26.37 -26.01 0.94
C SER A 86 -27.09 -24.67 0.94
N ASP A 87 -28.42 -24.69 0.70
CA ASP A 87 -29.25 -23.48 0.82
C ASP A 87 -29.38 -23.00 2.27
N ASP A 88 -28.98 -23.83 3.24
CA ASP A 88 -29.00 -23.53 4.67
C ASP A 88 -27.59 -23.42 5.21
N CYS A 89 -27.08 -22.18 5.30
CA CYS A 89 -25.83 -21.85 5.93
C CYS A 89 -26.04 -20.68 6.92
N PRO A 90 -26.57 -20.96 8.12
CA PRO A 90 -26.82 -19.94 9.12
C PRO A 90 -25.49 -19.28 9.55
N CYS A 91 -25.56 -17.97 9.83
CA CYS A 91 -24.41 -17.28 10.38
C CYS A 91 -24.02 -17.85 11.72
N GLU A 92 -22.74 -18.22 11.88
CA GLU A 92 -22.20 -18.65 13.17
C GLU A 92 -22.17 -17.47 14.14
N PRO A 93 -22.74 -17.59 15.36
CA PRO A 93 -22.60 -16.58 16.39
C PRO A 93 -21.13 -16.44 16.81
N MET A 94 -20.56 -15.23 16.70
CA MET A 94 -19.17 -14.93 17.02
C MET A 94 -19.08 -13.93 18.16
N ASN A 95 -18.08 -14.11 19.04
CA ASN A 95 -17.71 -13.07 19.99
C ASN A 95 -16.91 -11.96 19.30
N ALA A 96 -16.95 -10.78 19.89
CA ALA A 96 -16.24 -9.62 19.33
C ALA A 96 -14.71 -9.83 19.19
N GLU A 97 -14.13 -10.63 20.08
CA GLU A 97 -12.68 -10.94 20.08
C GLU A 97 -12.33 -12.27 19.39
N ASP A 98 -13.32 -12.96 18.78
CA ASP A 98 -13.00 -14.13 17.97
C ASP A 98 -12.17 -13.72 16.75
N PRO A 99 -11.16 -14.52 16.35
CA PRO A 99 -10.35 -14.23 15.16
C PRO A 99 -11.20 -14.15 13.89
N LEU A 100 -10.93 -13.12 13.07
CA LEU A 100 -11.59 -12.92 11.78
C LEU A 100 -10.68 -13.32 10.63
N PHE A 101 -9.48 -12.76 10.58
CA PHE A 101 -8.49 -13.08 9.57
C PHE A 101 -7.06 -12.86 10.05
N ILE A 102 -6.14 -13.49 9.33
CA ILE A 102 -4.69 -13.30 9.45
C ILE A 102 -4.18 -12.75 8.13
N LEU A 103 -3.57 -11.56 8.16
CA LEU A 103 -3.00 -10.94 6.97
C LEU A 103 -1.51 -10.70 7.13
N TYR A 104 -0.73 -11.27 6.20
CA TYR A 104 0.72 -11.22 6.25
C TYR A 104 1.27 -9.91 5.69
N THR A 105 2.10 -9.25 6.49
CA THR A 105 2.86 -8.05 6.09
C THR A 105 4.35 -8.36 6.04
N SER A 106 5.08 -7.63 5.18
CA SER A 106 6.55 -7.68 5.18
C SER A 106 7.09 -7.12 6.50
N GLY A 107 7.86 -7.93 7.22
CA GLY A 107 8.55 -7.48 8.43
C GLY A 107 9.89 -6.80 8.09
N SER A 108 10.33 -5.86 8.91
CA SER A 108 11.68 -5.28 8.86
C SER A 108 12.78 -6.34 9.05
N THR A 109 12.47 -7.43 9.73
CA THR A 109 13.39 -8.56 10.01
C THR A 109 13.42 -9.64 8.94
N GLY A 110 12.72 -9.46 7.81
CA GLY A 110 12.73 -10.41 6.68
C GLY A 110 11.61 -11.45 6.69
N SER A 111 11.17 -11.95 7.84
CA SER A 111 10.04 -12.90 7.90
C SER A 111 8.69 -12.17 7.93
N PRO A 112 7.70 -12.57 7.12
CA PRO A 112 6.36 -12.00 7.18
C PRO A 112 5.73 -12.12 8.57
N LYS A 113 4.92 -11.11 8.94
CA LYS A 113 4.14 -11.10 10.20
C LYS A 113 2.67 -11.34 9.88
N GLY A 114 2.06 -12.34 10.48
CA GLY A 114 0.62 -12.60 10.39
C GLY A 114 -0.16 -11.66 11.32
N VAL A 115 -0.62 -10.52 10.83
CA VAL A 115 -1.43 -9.57 11.61
C VAL A 115 -2.82 -10.15 11.82
N LEU A 116 -3.23 -10.31 13.08
CA LEU A 116 -4.53 -10.87 13.42
C LEU A 116 -5.53 -9.78 13.79
N HIS A 117 -6.66 -9.78 13.10
CA HIS A 117 -7.83 -8.97 13.42
C HIS A 117 -8.99 -9.82 13.94
N THR A 118 -9.81 -9.23 14.81
CA THR A 118 -10.97 -9.86 15.44
C THR A 118 -12.29 -9.32 14.90
N VAL A 119 -13.35 -10.10 15.05
CA VAL A 119 -14.66 -9.86 14.39
C VAL A 119 -15.26 -8.50 14.75
N GLY A 120 -15.42 -8.20 16.03
CA GLY A 120 -16.22 -7.06 16.47
C GLY A 120 -15.54 -5.71 16.22
N GLY A 121 -14.33 -5.55 16.74
CA GLY A 121 -13.62 -4.27 16.64
C GLY A 121 -13.30 -3.87 15.21
N TYR A 122 -12.82 -4.82 14.41
CA TYR A 122 -12.52 -4.59 13.00
C TYR A 122 -13.79 -4.23 12.21
N SER A 123 -14.90 -4.96 12.42
CA SER A 123 -16.17 -4.69 11.75
C SER A 123 -16.70 -3.30 12.06
N VAL A 124 -16.74 -2.91 13.33
CA VAL A 124 -17.17 -1.56 13.75
C VAL A 124 -16.30 -0.48 13.09
N TRP A 125 -14.98 -0.70 13.07
CA TRP A 125 -14.04 0.29 12.54
C TRP A 125 -14.18 0.45 11.03
N THR A 126 -14.20 -0.66 10.28
CA THR A 126 -14.34 -0.61 8.82
C THR A 126 -15.70 -0.07 8.37
N ALA A 127 -16.78 -0.43 9.06
CA ALA A 127 -18.11 0.10 8.77
C ALA A 127 -18.19 1.61 9.01
N SER A 128 -17.70 2.08 10.17
CA SER A 128 -17.72 3.50 10.53
C SER A 128 -16.83 4.35 9.64
N THR A 129 -15.59 3.90 9.41
CA THR A 129 -14.65 4.64 8.55
C THR A 129 -15.13 4.67 7.10
N PHE A 130 -15.68 3.56 6.58
CA PHE A 130 -16.26 3.57 5.24
C PHE A 130 -17.40 4.59 5.12
N HIS A 131 -18.33 4.58 6.06
CA HIS A 131 -19.49 5.47 6.04
C HIS A 131 -19.08 6.96 6.03
N TYR A 132 -18.21 7.36 6.96
CA TYR A 132 -17.90 8.78 7.14
C TYR A 132 -16.78 9.28 6.20
N VAL A 133 -15.75 8.49 5.94
CA VAL A 133 -14.62 8.91 5.08
C VAL A 133 -15.08 9.06 3.64
N PHE A 134 -15.88 8.10 3.15
CA PHE A 134 -16.36 8.14 1.78
C PHE A 134 -17.73 8.81 1.63
N ASP A 135 -18.31 9.32 2.74
CA ASP A 135 -19.65 9.92 2.74
C ASP A 135 -20.64 9.04 1.96
N TYR A 136 -20.57 7.71 2.20
CA TYR A 136 -21.28 6.73 1.40
C TYR A 136 -22.81 6.92 1.51
N ARG A 137 -23.47 6.88 0.39
CA ARG A 137 -24.93 7.01 0.27
C ARG A 137 -25.53 5.74 -0.32
N PRO A 138 -26.68 5.26 0.20
CA PRO A 138 -27.32 4.05 -0.32
C PRO A 138 -27.54 4.12 -1.84
N GLY A 139 -27.18 3.03 -2.53
CA GLY A 139 -27.30 2.91 -3.97
C GLY A 139 -26.09 3.39 -4.78
N GLU A 140 -25.09 4.00 -4.15
CA GLU A 140 -23.84 4.37 -4.83
C GLU A 140 -22.96 3.16 -5.09
N VAL A 141 -22.20 3.24 -6.20
CA VAL A 141 -21.17 2.27 -6.56
C VAL A 141 -19.82 2.75 -6.10
N PHE A 142 -19.19 1.95 -5.25
CA PHE A 142 -17.83 2.16 -4.75
C PHE A 142 -16.84 1.31 -5.54
N PHE A 143 -15.79 1.92 -6.07
CA PHE A 143 -14.72 1.24 -6.76
C PHE A 143 -13.40 1.49 -6.05
N CYS A 144 -12.88 0.46 -5.39
CA CYS A 144 -11.52 0.42 -4.88
C CYS A 144 -10.68 -0.50 -5.77
N SER A 145 -9.58 0.02 -6.31
CA SER A 145 -8.70 -0.74 -7.20
C SER A 145 -7.69 -1.65 -6.48
N ALA A 146 -7.76 -1.73 -5.16
CA ALA A 146 -6.85 -2.56 -4.37
C ALA A 146 -7.16 -4.06 -4.52
N ASP A 147 -6.10 -4.86 -4.53
CA ASP A 147 -6.19 -6.32 -4.46
C ASP A 147 -6.70 -6.76 -3.07
N ILE A 148 -7.59 -7.76 -3.03
CA ILE A 148 -8.15 -8.29 -1.78
C ILE A 148 -7.12 -9.00 -0.90
N GLY A 149 -5.96 -9.37 -1.43
CA GLY A 149 -4.82 -9.92 -0.67
C GLY A 149 -4.09 -8.86 0.17
N TRP A 150 -4.48 -7.59 0.09
CA TRP A 150 -3.99 -6.50 0.95
C TRP A 150 -5.06 -6.03 1.90
N VAL A 151 -4.64 -5.37 2.99
CA VAL A 151 -5.59 -4.85 3.98
C VAL A 151 -6.58 -3.85 3.38
N THR A 152 -6.18 -3.07 2.39
CA THR A 152 -7.09 -2.14 1.70
C THR A 152 -8.22 -2.90 1.00
N GLY A 153 -7.92 -4.03 0.37
CA GLY A 153 -8.94 -4.90 -0.21
C GLY A 153 -9.87 -5.50 0.85
N HIS A 154 -9.31 -5.98 1.97
CA HIS A 154 -10.13 -6.46 3.09
C HIS A 154 -11.07 -5.35 3.58
N SER A 155 -10.51 -4.21 3.99
CA SER A 155 -11.28 -3.15 4.65
C SER A 155 -12.24 -2.41 3.70
N TYR A 156 -11.83 -2.16 2.44
CA TYR A 156 -12.56 -1.24 1.55
C TYR A 156 -12.90 -1.82 0.17
N VAL A 157 -12.69 -3.12 -0.09
CA VAL A 157 -13.39 -3.84 -1.17
C VAL A 157 -14.47 -4.74 -0.58
N VAL A 158 -14.17 -5.39 0.56
CA VAL A 158 -15.05 -6.39 1.16
C VAL A 158 -15.81 -5.83 2.36
N TYR A 159 -15.15 -5.65 3.51
CA TYR A 159 -15.87 -5.46 4.78
C TYR A 159 -16.60 -4.12 4.88
N GLY A 160 -15.92 -2.99 4.69
CA GLY A 160 -16.53 -1.66 4.82
C GLY A 160 -17.73 -1.43 3.93
N PRO A 161 -17.62 -1.64 2.60
CA PRO A 161 -18.75 -1.48 1.69
C PRO A 161 -19.90 -2.42 2.00
N LEU A 162 -19.64 -3.72 2.17
CA LEU A 162 -20.72 -4.72 2.34
C LEU A 162 -21.45 -4.57 3.67
N GLN A 163 -20.76 -4.20 4.74
CA GLN A 163 -21.37 -3.90 6.04
C GLN A 163 -22.28 -2.66 6.02
N ASN A 164 -22.07 -1.76 5.06
CA ASN A 164 -22.92 -0.59 4.82
C ASN A 164 -24.02 -0.86 3.77
N GLY A 165 -24.19 -2.10 3.32
CA GLY A 165 -25.11 -2.45 2.24
C GLY A 165 -24.73 -1.85 0.89
N GLY A 166 -23.43 -1.55 0.72
CA GLY A 166 -22.89 -0.89 -0.46
C GLY A 166 -22.63 -1.82 -1.63
N THR A 167 -22.67 -1.26 -2.83
CA THR A 167 -22.21 -1.94 -4.04
C THR A 167 -20.73 -1.72 -4.22
N SER A 168 -19.92 -2.78 -4.02
CA SER A 168 -18.47 -2.76 -4.25
C SER A 168 -18.16 -3.36 -5.61
N LEU A 169 -17.47 -2.60 -6.46
CA LEU A 169 -17.01 -3.06 -7.76
C LEU A 169 -15.64 -3.74 -7.59
N ILE A 170 -15.56 -4.99 -8.04
CA ILE A 170 -14.33 -5.79 -8.02
C ILE A 170 -13.74 -5.80 -9.44
N PHE A 171 -12.44 -5.55 -9.54
CA PHE A 171 -11.72 -5.43 -10.80
C PHE A 171 -10.60 -6.48 -10.89
N GLU A 172 -10.62 -7.27 -11.94
CA GLU A 172 -9.50 -8.14 -12.33
C GLU A 172 -8.70 -7.46 -13.45
N GLY A 173 -7.42 -7.20 -13.20
CA GLY A 173 -6.53 -6.59 -14.20
C GLY A 173 -5.52 -5.61 -13.62
N ILE A 174 -5.01 -4.76 -14.51
CA ILE A 174 -4.13 -3.65 -14.18
C ILE A 174 -4.66 -2.35 -14.80
N PRO A 175 -4.34 -1.16 -14.24
CA PRO A 175 -4.93 0.11 -14.68
C PRO A 175 -4.62 0.49 -16.14
N SER A 176 -3.49 0.00 -16.67
CA SER A 176 -3.00 0.34 -18.02
C SER A 176 -3.27 -0.74 -19.09
N TYR A 177 -4.10 -1.77 -18.81
CA TYR A 177 -4.42 -2.80 -19.80
C TYR A 177 -5.93 -2.90 -20.07
N PRO A 178 -6.36 -2.94 -21.34
CA PRO A 178 -5.56 -2.93 -22.59
C PRO A 178 -4.91 -1.57 -22.89
N ASP A 179 -5.37 -0.49 -22.29
CA ASP A 179 -4.84 0.86 -22.41
C ASP A 179 -5.12 1.67 -21.13
N SER A 180 -4.55 2.87 -21.05
CA SER A 180 -4.64 3.77 -19.87
C SER A 180 -6.04 4.39 -19.67
N GLY A 181 -6.99 4.10 -20.56
CA GLY A 181 -8.41 4.42 -20.40
C GLY A 181 -9.18 3.44 -19.50
N ARG A 182 -8.59 2.31 -19.14
CA ARG A 182 -9.27 1.18 -18.50
C ARG A 182 -10.09 1.56 -17.26
N PHE A 183 -9.53 2.32 -16.34
CA PHE A 183 -10.26 2.74 -15.12
C PHE A 183 -11.43 3.68 -15.46
N TRP A 184 -11.22 4.56 -16.42
CA TRP A 184 -12.22 5.54 -16.83
C TRP A 184 -13.38 4.86 -17.57
N ASP A 185 -13.11 3.82 -18.35
CA ASP A 185 -14.14 2.98 -18.99
C ASP A 185 -14.97 2.22 -17.95
N ILE A 186 -14.34 1.71 -16.89
CA ILE A 186 -15.03 1.06 -15.77
C ILE A 186 -15.93 2.06 -15.04
N ILE A 187 -15.40 3.23 -14.72
CA ILE A 187 -16.13 4.29 -14.03
C ILE A 187 -17.37 4.71 -14.83
N ASP A 188 -17.21 4.94 -16.11
CA ASP A 188 -18.31 5.35 -16.99
C ASP A 188 -19.34 4.23 -17.18
N ARG A 189 -18.89 3.02 -17.49
CA ARG A 189 -19.78 1.86 -17.72
C ARG A 189 -20.61 1.50 -16.51
N HIS A 190 -20.00 1.48 -15.32
CA HIS A 190 -20.64 1.04 -14.08
C HIS A 190 -21.16 2.20 -13.23
N GLN A 191 -21.11 3.44 -13.74
CA GLN A 191 -21.60 4.63 -13.05
C GLN A 191 -21.05 4.75 -11.63
N VAL A 192 -19.72 4.58 -11.50
CA VAL A 192 -19.01 4.64 -10.21
C VAL A 192 -19.15 6.03 -9.59
N ASN A 193 -19.51 6.08 -8.32
CA ASN A 193 -19.70 7.33 -7.59
C ASN A 193 -18.48 7.69 -6.74
N ILE A 194 -17.77 6.69 -6.24
CA ILE A 194 -16.61 6.84 -5.38
C ILE A 194 -15.47 6.01 -5.93
N PHE A 195 -14.33 6.67 -6.22
CA PHE A 195 -13.15 5.98 -6.74
C PHE A 195 -11.97 6.10 -5.78
N TYR A 196 -11.46 4.98 -5.31
CA TYR A 196 -10.39 4.86 -4.30
C TYR A 196 -9.22 4.03 -4.86
N THR A 197 -8.03 4.64 -4.96
CA THR A 197 -6.89 4.02 -5.63
C THR A 197 -5.55 4.43 -5.01
N ALA A 198 -4.47 3.77 -5.43
CA ALA A 198 -3.13 4.08 -4.94
C ALA A 198 -2.47 5.21 -5.77
N PRO A 199 -1.68 6.10 -5.14
CA PRO A 199 -0.87 7.12 -5.84
C PRO A 199 0.03 6.55 -6.94
N THR A 200 0.59 5.35 -6.74
CA THR A 200 1.37 4.65 -7.78
C THR A 200 0.55 4.40 -9.06
N ALA A 201 -0.72 4.01 -8.93
CA ALA A 201 -1.60 3.83 -10.10
C ALA A 201 -1.87 5.16 -10.80
N LEU A 202 -2.10 6.23 -10.02
CA LEU A 202 -2.30 7.58 -10.56
C LEU A 202 -1.07 8.07 -11.32
N ARG A 203 0.14 7.95 -10.75
CA ARG A 203 1.38 8.35 -11.42
C ARG A 203 1.61 7.58 -12.73
N ALA A 204 1.31 6.28 -12.75
CA ALA A 204 1.39 5.49 -13.98
C ALA A 204 0.43 6.00 -15.07
N LEU A 205 -0.79 6.41 -14.68
CA LEU A 205 -1.77 6.96 -15.62
C LEU A 205 -1.43 8.39 -16.05
N MET A 206 -0.90 9.23 -15.14
CA MET A 206 -0.42 10.57 -15.49
C MET A 206 0.64 10.56 -16.59
N ARG A 207 1.56 9.60 -16.55
CA ARG A 207 2.62 9.45 -17.55
C ARG A 207 2.10 9.29 -18.98
N ASP A 208 0.90 8.73 -19.13
CA ASP A 208 0.25 8.52 -20.43
C ASP A 208 -0.58 9.75 -20.87
N GLY A 209 -0.55 10.84 -20.06
CA GLY A 209 -1.21 12.11 -20.34
C GLY A 209 -2.70 12.13 -20.02
N ASP A 210 -3.34 13.27 -20.28
CA ASP A 210 -4.74 13.52 -19.92
C ASP A 210 -5.76 12.94 -20.90
N ALA A 211 -5.36 12.68 -22.14
CA ALA A 211 -6.28 12.28 -23.21
C ALA A 211 -7.10 11.01 -22.86
N PRO A 212 -6.54 9.95 -22.28
CA PRO A 212 -7.31 8.77 -21.89
C PRO A 212 -8.41 9.08 -20.86
N VAL A 213 -8.14 10.00 -19.93
CA VAL A 213 -9.11 10.45 -18.92
C VAL A 213 -10.21 11.28 -19.56
N LEU A 214 -9.82 12.29 -20.35
CA LEU A 214 -10.75 13.26 -20.94
C LEU A 214 -11.66 12.66 -22.01
N ALA A 215 -11.26 11.55 -22.62
CA ALA A 215 -12.04 10.83 -23.64
C ALA A 215 -13.26 10.08 -23.05
N ARG A 216 -13.39 9.94 -21.72
CA ARG A 216 -14.46 9.18 -21.06
C ARG A 216 -15.28 10.08 -20.15
N SER A 217 -16.55 9.70 -19.95
CA SER A 217 -17.41 10.38 -18.99
C SER A 217 -17.06 9.94 -17.56
N ARG A 218 -16.99 10.91 -16.66
CA ARG A 218 -16.79 10.67 -15.22
C ARG A 218 -17.88 11.37 -14.40
N LYS A 219 -19.01 11.65 -15.04
CA LYS A 219 -20.11 12.43 -14.45
C LYS A 219 -20.75 11.78 -13.22
N SER A 220 -20.62 10.45 -13.09
CA SER A 220 -21.10 9.72 -11.92
C SER A 220 -20.22 9.91 -10.70
N LEU A 221 -18.93 10.25 -10.88
CA LEU A 221 -18.00 10.46 -9.78
C LEU A 221 -18.43 11.64 -8.92
N ARG A 222 -18.40 11.45 -7.63
CA ARG A 222 -18.67 12.48 -6.62
C ARG A 222 -17.56 12.61 -5.59
N LEU A 223 -16.75 11.56 -5.41
CA LEU A 223 -15.66 11.54 -4.45
C LEU A 223 -14.49 10.71 -4.98
N LEU A 224 -13.29 11.21 -4.75
CA LEU A 224 -12.03 10.57 -5.05
C LEU A 224 -11.29 10.23 -3.76
N GLY A 225 -10.47 9.19 -3.76
CA GLY A 225 -9.66 8.85 -2.60
C GLY A 225 -8.32 8.22 -2.97
N THR A 226 -7.36 8.33 -2.04
CA THR A 226 -6.00 7.80 -2.19
C THR A 226 -5.57 7.00 -0.97
N VAL A 227 -4.76 5.97 -1.20
CA VAL A 227 -4.37 4.99 -0.17
C VAL A 227 -3.06 4.29 -0.48
N GLY A 228 -2.40 3.83 0.57
CA GLY A 228 -1.30 2.87 0.52
C GLY A 228 0.10 3.48 0.57
N GLU A 229 0.23 4.72 0.17
CA GLU A 229 1.46 5.52 0.28
C GLU A 229 1.12 7.01 0.30
N PRO A 230 2.01 7.89 0.79
CA PRO A 230 1.81 9.34 0.66
C PRO A 230 1.68 9.74 -0.81
N ILE A 231 0.67 10.54 -1.12
CA ILE A 231 0.54 11.13 -2.45
C ILE A 231 1.36 12.42 -2.52
N ASN A 232 2.20 12.56 -3.54
CA ASN A 232 2.88 13.82 -3.75
C ASN A 232 1.90 14.91 -4.22
N PRO A 233 2.17 16.20 -3.91
CA PRO A 233 1.27 17.30 -4.23
C PRO A 233 0.93 17.42 -5.72
N GLU A 234 1.84 17.04 -6.61
CA GLU A 234 1.62 17.09 -8.07
C GLU A 234 0.60 16.07 -8.52
N ALA A 235 0.77 14.81 -8.17
CA ALA A 235 -0.21 13.75 -8.47
C ALA A 235 -1.58 14.06 -7.83
N TRP A 236 -1.60 14.66 -6.64
CA TRP A 236 -2.82 15.12 -6.00
C TRP A 236 -3.51 16.22 -6.82
N ARG A 237 -2.76 17.23 -7.29
CA ARG A 237 -3.31 18.30 -8.13
C ARG A 237 -3.83 17.78 -9.46
N TRP A 238 -3.10 16.89 -10.10
CA TRP A 238 -3.56 16.23 -11.32
C TRP A 238 -4.86 15.45 -11.09
N TYR A 239 -4.89 14.66 -10.03
CA TYR A 239 -6.08 13.87 -9.67
C TYR A 239 -7.29 14.76 -9.42
N HIS A 240 -7.10 15.87 -8.71
CA HIS A 240 -8.16 16.85 -8.46
C HIS A 240 -8.59 17.59 -9.75
N ALA A 241 -7.63 18.12 -10.52
CA ALA A 241 -7.92 18.95 -11.68
C ALA A 241 -8.44 18.14 -12.88
N THR A 242 -7.73 17.03 -13.25
CA THR A 242 -8.02 16.26 -14.46
C THR A 242 -9.13 15.24 -14.22
N VAL A 243 -9.04 14.43 -13.18
CA VAL A 243 -10.05 13.41 -12.88
C VAL A 243 -11.27 14.00 -12.19
N GLY A 244 -11.05 14.84 -11.20
CA GLY A 244 -12.09 15.49 -10.40
C GLY A 244 -12.65 16.80 -10.97
N GLU A 245 -12.19 17.23 -12.14
CA GLU A 245 -12.60 18.49 -12.81
C GLU A 245 -12.47 19.73 -11.91
N GLY A 246 -11.55 19.70 -10.95
CA GLY A 246 -11.37 20.78 -9.96
C GLY A 246 -12.52 20.94 -8.94
N LYS A 247 -13.44 19.99 -8.87
CA LYS A 247 -14.68 20.09 -8.07
C LYS A 247 -14.83 18.99 -7.04
N LEU A 248 -14.31 17.78 -7.32
CA LEU A 248 -14.54 16.61 -6.46
C LEU A 248 -13.61 16.64 -5.25
N PRO A 249 -14.11 16.34 -4.05
CA PRO A 249 -13.25 16.18 -2.89
C PRO A 249 -12.35 14.96 -3.07
N ILE A 250 -11.12 15.07 -2.53
CA ILE A 250 -10.19 13.95 -2.39
C ILE A 250 -10.04 13.63 -0.91
N VAL A 251 -10.30 12.38 -0.56
CA VAL A 251 -9.96 11.84 0.75
C VAL A 251 -8.62 11.10 0.62
N ASP A 252 -7.56 11.76 1.07
CA ASP A 252 -6.28 11.09 1.27
C ASP A 252 -6.32 10.38 2.61
N THR A 253 -5.87 9.13 2.66
CA THR A 253 -6.07 8.30 3.85
C THR A 253 -4.74 7.72 4.32
N TRP A 254 -4.41 7.97 5.58
CA TRP A 254 -3.31 7.27 6.24
C TRP A 254 -3.84 6.23 7.22
N TRP A 255 -3.32 5.03 7.10
CA TRP A 255 -3.58 3.88 7.95
C TRP A 255 -2.66 2.71 7.59
N GLN A 256 -2.71 1.65 8.36
CA GLN A 256 -1.82 0.50 8.24
C GLN A 256 -2.62 -0.80 8.30
N THR A 257 -2.01 -1.94 7.95
CA THR A 257 -2.62 -3.26 8.15
C THR A 257 -3.02 -3.45 9.62
N GLU A 258 -2.17 -3.03 10.52
CA GLU A 258 -2.34 -3.12 11.96
C GLU A 258 -3.45 -2.23 12.52
N THR A 259 -3.80 -1.17 11.82
CA THR A 259 -4.90 -0.28 12.26
C THR A 259 -6.29 -0.74 11.81
N GLY A 260 -6.36 -1.64 10.84
CA GLY A 260 -7.60 -2.21 10.33
C GLY A 260 -8.45 -1.28 9.46
N GLY A 261 -8.23 0.02 9.52
CA GLY A 261 -8.94 1.03 8.75
C GLY A 261 -8.36 2.42 8.95
N VAL A 262 -8.97 3.43 8.33
CA VAL A 262 -8.48 4.81 8.26
C VAL A 262 -8.33 5.45 9.64
N MET A 263 -7.18 6.10 9.85
CA MET A 263 -6.81 6.78 11.11
C MET A 263 -6.73 8.30 10.94
N ILE A 264 -6.15 8.77 9.82
CA ILE A 264 -6.01 10.20 9.52
C ILE A 264 -6.50 10.40 8.08
N THR A 265 -7.38 11.39 7.89
CA THR A 265 -7.99 11.65 6.57
C THR A 265 -8.64 13.02 6.51
N THR A 266 -8.99 13.45 5.32
CA THR A 266 -9.90 14.57 5.09
C THR A 266 -11.34 14.05 5.07
N LEU A 267 -12.24 14.65 5.86
CA LEU A 267 -13.67 14.32 5.81
C LEU A 267 -14.37 15.26 4.82
N PRO A 268 -15.09 14.72 3.82
CA PRO A 268 -15.80 15.53 2.81
C PRO A 268 -16.77 16.53 3.46
N GLY A 269 -16.65 17.80 3.05
CA GLY A 269 -17.52 18.88 3.57
C GLY A 269 -17.22 19.37 4.99
N ALA A 270 -16.37 18.65 5.76
CA ALA A 270 -16.02 19.04 7.12
C ALA A 270 -14.64 19.73 7.20
N HIS A 271 -13.71 19.31 6.35
CA HIS A 271 -12.35 19.85 6.33
C HIS A 271 -11.99 20.38 4.94
N GLY A 272 -11.18 21.45 4.90
CA GLY A 272 -10.47 21.85 3.69
C GLY A 272 -9.44 20.76 3.29
N MET A 273 -9.13 20.69 2.01
CA MET A 273 -8.12 19.78 1.47
C MET A 273 -6.79 20.50 1.29
N LYS A 274 -5.68 19.82 1.59
CA LYS A 274 -4.32 20.31 1.32
C LYS A 274 -3.57 19.27 0.49
N PRO A 275 -3.02 19.61 -0.68
CA PRO A 275 -2.33 18.66 -1.54
C PRO A 275 -1.20 17.92 -0.81
N GLY A 276 -1.25 16.58 -0.82
CA GLY A 276 -0.27 15.71 -0.17
C GLY A 276 -0.44 15.51 1.34
N SER A 277 -1.43 16.18 1.96
CA SER A 277 -1.76 15.96 3.37
C SER A 277 -2.73 14.80 3.54
N ALA A 278 -2.45 13.92 4.50
CA ALA A 278 -3.41 12.91 4.93
C ALA A 278 -4.62 13.52 5.67
N GLY A 279 -4.63 14.84 5.96
CA GLY A 279 -5.73 15.51 6.61
C GLY A 279 -5.61 15.58 8.13
N ARG A 280 -6.70 15.26 8.83
CA ARG A 280 -6.83 15.33 10.29
C ARG A 280 -7.18 13.96 10.89
N PRO A 281 -6.99 13.77 12.20
CA PRO A 281 -7.37 12.51 12.85
C PRO A 281 -8.86 12.22 12.69
N PHE A 282 -9.16 10.94 12.41
CA PHE A 282 -10.52 10.44 12.40
C PHE A 282 -11.06 10.37 13.84
N PHE A 283 -12.37 10.24 14.00
CA PHE A 283 -13.05 10.24 15.29
C PHE A 283 -12.43 9.24 16.29
N GLY A 284 -12.08 9.73 17.47
CA GLY A 284 -11.48 8.94 18.55
C GLY A 284 -9.98 8.65 18.39
N ILE A 285 -9.36 9.03 17.28
CA ILE A 285 -7.92 8.84 17.08
C ILE A 285 -7.15 10.01 17.71
N GLN A 286 -6.16 9.69 18.52
CA GLN A 286 -5.33 10.66 19.23
C GLN A 286 -3.85 10.48 18.82
N PRO A 287 -3.43 11.13 17.72
CA PRO A 287 -2.04 11.10 17.29
C PRO A 287 -1.19 12.01 18.18
N GLN A 288 0.03 11.57 18.41
CA GLN A 288 1.05 12.32 19.12
C GLN A 288 2.36 12.27 18.34
N LEU A 289 3.00 13.42 18.12
CA LEU A 289 4.32 13.50 17.55
C LEU A 289 5.35 13.54 18.68
N VAL A 290 6.34 12.68 18.59
CA VAL A 290 7.41 12.58 19.59
C VAL A 290 8.78 12.66 18.90
N ASP A 291 9.79 13.10 19.64
CA ASP A 291 11.20 12.99 19.21
C ASP A 291 11.72 11.54 19.34
N ASN A 292 13.02 11.35 19.12
CA ASN A 292 13.63 10.02 19.19
C ASN A 292 13.69 9.48 20.63
N GLU A 293 13.71 10.34 21.60
CA GLU A 293 13.75 10.05 23.04
C GLU A 293 12.35 9.85 23.63
N GLY A 294 11.30 10.13 22.83
CA GLY A 294 9.90 9.99 23.22
C GLY A 294 9.29 11.21 23.88
N ALA A 295 10.00 12.35 23.87
CA ALA A 295 9.44 13.62 24.35
C ALA A 295 8.36 14.12 23.37
N VAL A 296 7.26 14.62 23.92
CA VAL A 296 6.11 15.07 23.14
C VAL A 296 6.40 16.40 22.47
N LEU A 297 6.26 16.44 21.15
CA LEU A 297 6.43 17.63 20.32
C LEU A 297 5.09 18.27 19.94
N ALA A 298 4.07 17.46 19.69
CA ALA A 298 2.70 17.88 19.44
C ALA A 298 1.69 16.80 19.80
N ASP A 299 0.54 17.21 20.30
CA ASP A 299 -0.65 16.39 20.53
C ASP A 299 -1.91 17.25 20.49
N GLU A 300 -3.02 16.82 21.10
CA GLU A 300 -4.26 17.62 21.18
C GLU A 300 -4.11 18.88 22.04
N TYR A 301 -3.15 18.93 22.98
CA TYR A 301 -2.89 20.07 23.88
C TYR A 301 -1.72 20.93 23.41
N ILE A 302 -0.73 20.34 22.76
CA ILE A 302 0.46 21.02 22.23
C ILE A 302 0.30 21.17 20.73
N GLY A 303 -0.08 22.36 20.29
CA GLY A 303 -0.28 22.72 18.89
C GLY A 303 0.98 23.26 18.22
N GLY A 304 0.80 23.69 16.94
CA GLY A 304 1.83 24.32 16.14
C GLY A 304 2.43 23.40 15.07
N ALA A 305 3.25 24.02 14.20
CA ALA A 305 3.95 23.28 13.15
C ALA A 305 5.16 22.55 13.72
N THR A 306 5.21 21.24 13.53
CA THR A 306 6.35 20.41 13.99
C THR A 306 6.43 19.10 13.19
N SER A 307 7.57 18.44 13.32
CA SER A 307 7.81 17.11 12.74
C SER A 307 8.36 16.15 13.79
N GLY A 308 7.95 14.90 13.73
CA GLY A 308 8.38 13.89 14.67
C GLY A 308 7.95 12.48 14.27
N ASN A 309 8.16 11.54 15.17
CA ASN A 309 7.68 10.17 15.02
C ASN A 309 6.20 10.11 15.39
N LEU A 310 5.39 9.50 14.53
CA LEU A 310 3.95 9.39 14.75
C LEU A 310 3.63 8.24 15.69
N CYS A 311 2.96 8.56 16.78
CA CYS A 311 2.41 7.62 17.73
C CYS A 311 0.90 7.81 17.88
N ILE A 312 0.19 6.77 18.32
CA ILE A 312 -1.22 6.83 18.72
C ILE A 312 -1.29 6.50 20.22
N THR A 313 -1.94 7.37 21.00
CA THR A 313 -1.92 7.27 22.46
C THR A 313 -3.03 6.42 23.05
N HIS A 314 -4.12 6.19 22.31
CA HIS A 314 -5.25 5.39 22.77
C HIS A 314 -5.58 4.30 21.76
N SER A 315 -6.06 3.16 22.26
CA SER A 315 -6.56 2.08 21.39
C SER A 315 -7.83 2.51 20.65
N TRP A 316 -8.07 1.88 19.52
CA TRP A 316 -9.27 2.07 18.68
C TRP A 316 -9.86 0.69 18.33
N PRO A 317 -11.13 0.62 17.89
CA PRO A 317 -11.79 -0.67 17.65
C PRO A 317 -11.05 -1.56 16.66
N GLY A 318 -10.54 -0.98 15.56
CA GLY A 318 -9.84 -1.71 14.49
C GLY A 318 -8.39 -2.07 14.75
N GLN A 319 -7.86 -1.79 15.95
CA GLN A 319 -6.48 -2.16 16.29
C GLN A 319 -6.29 -3.67 16.23
N ALA A 320 -5.23 -4.11 15.53
CA ALA A 320 -4.82 -5.51 15.52
C ALA A 320 -4.57 -6.03 16.94
N ARG A 321 -4.93 -7.27 17.18
CA ARG A 321 -4.80 -7.86 18.53
C ARG A 321 -3.44 -8.48 18.77
N THR A 322 -2.79 -8.98 17.72
CA THR A 322 -1.48 -9.63 17.85
C THR A 322 -0.86 -9.89 16.47
N VAL A 323 0.40 -10.33 16.49
CA VAL A 323 0.99 -11.15 15.44
C VAL A 323 0.64 -12.61 15.76
N TYR A 324 0.05 -13.32 14.81
CA TYR A 324 -0.39 -14.70 15.01
C TYR A 324 0.80 -15.58 15.43
N GLY A 325 0.61 -16.33 16.50
CA GLY A 325 1.63 -17.20 17.06
C GLY A 325 2.82 -16.49 17.78
N ASP A 326 2.88 -15.14 17.75
CA ASP A 326 4.04 -14.39 18.26
C ASP A 326 3.61 -13.02 18.85
N HIS A 327 2.96 -13.08 20.02
CA HIS A 327 2.50 -11.86 20.70
C HIS A 327 3.66 -10.97 21.17
N ASP A 328 4.76 -11.56 21.57
CA ASP A 328 5.94 -10.80 22.02
C ASP A 328 6.50 -9.94 20.89
N ARG A 329 6.54 -10.46 19.68
CA ARG A 329 6.92 -9.70 18.49
C ARG A 329 5.96 -8.53 18.22
N PHE A 330 4.67 -8.70 18.46
CA PHE A 330 3.69 -7.61 18.34
C PHE A 330 4.00 -6.49 19.33
N VAL A 331 4.18 -6.83 20.62
CA VAL A 331 4.53 -5.86 21.66
C VAL A 331 5.86 -5.19 21.37
N GLN A 332 6.87 -5.96 20.99
CA GLN A 332 8.19 -5.43 20.67
C GLN A 332 8.16 -4.47 19.47
N THR A 333 7.39 -4.79 18.42
CA THR A 333 7.35 -3.96 17.21
C THR A 333 6.64 -2.64 17.42
N TYR A 334 5.52 -2.64 18.16
CA TYR A 334 4.61 -1.49 18.18
C TYR A 334 4.54 -0.74 19.52
N PHE A 335 5.00 -1.33 20.62
CA PHE A 335 4.82 -0.77 21.96
C PHE A 335 6.09 -0.65 22.80
N SER A 336 7.21 -1.22 22.34
CA SER A 336 8.47 -1.18 23.12
C SER A 336 9.26 0.11 22.92
N THR A 337 9.18 0.76 21.76
CA THR A 337 9.95 1.96 21.44
C THR A 337 9.51 3.15 22.29
N TYR A 338 8.21 3.36 22.41
CA TYR A 338 7.65 4.45 23.21
C TYR A 338 6.60 3.90 24.16
N ALA A 339 6.94 3.84 25.46
CA ALA A 339 6.08 3.24 26.48
C ALA A 339 4.67 3.84 26.51
N GLY A 340 3.64 2.98 26.50
CA GLY A 340 2.24 3.38 26.55
C GLY A 340 1.67 3.97 25.24
N LYS A 341 2.40 3.90 24.14
CA LYS A 341 1.96 4.40 22.83
C LYS A 341 2.09 3.33 21.77
N TYR A 342 1.16 3.31 20.83
CA TYR A 342 1.33 2.56 19.58
C TYR A 342 2.25 3.36 18.66
N PHE A 343 3.43 2.84 18.40
CA PHE A 343 4.39 3.42 17.47
C PHE A 343 4.10 2.95 16.05
N THR A 344 3.77 3.88 15.18
CA THR A 344 3.40 3.56 13.79
C THR A 344 4.58 3.17 12.92
N GLY A 345 5.79 3.55 13.31
CA GLY A 345 6.99 3.45 12.49
C GLY A 345 7.02 4.46 11.34
N ASP A 346 6.12 5.44 11.33
CA ASP A 346 6.07 6.51 10.34
C ASP A 346 6.53 7.84 10.94
N GLY A 347 7.31 8.59 10.15
CA GLY A 347 7.59 9.98 10.40
C GLY A 347 6.41 10.84 9.92
N CYS A 348 6.16 11.95 10.59
CA CYS A 348 5.03 12.81 10.29
C CYS A 348 5.36 14.28 10.57
N ARG A 349 4.83 15.16 9.72
CA ARG A 349 4.80 16.60 9.96
C ARG A 349 3.35 17.02 10.22
N ARG A 350 3.14 17.85 11.23
CA ARG A 350 1.89 18.57 11.48
C ARG A 350 2.08 20.05 11.19
N ASP A 351 1.12 20.68 10.56
CA ASP A 351 1.14 22.14 10.36
C ASP A 351 0.39 22.91 11.46
N GLU A 352 0.40 24.24 11.34
CA GLU A 352 -0.26 25.15 12.30
C GLU A 352 -1.78 24.97 12.34
N ASP A 353 -2.38 24.51 11.23
CA ASP A 353 -3.82 24.25 11.13
C ASP A 353 -4.19 22.85 11.63
N GLY A 354 -3.23 22.05 12.08
CA GLY A 354 -3.43 20.70 12.60
C GLY A 354 -3.61 19.62 11.53
N TYR A 355 -3.12 19.86 10.32
CA TYR A 355 -3.06 18.85 9.25
C TYR A 355 -1.78 18.05 9.34
N TYR A 356 -1.86 16.75 8.96
CA TYR A 356 -0.78 15.80 9.04
C TYR A 356 -0.28 15.40 7.65
N TRP A 357 1.04 15.41 7.47
CA TRP A 357 1.76 14.86 6.31
C TRP A 357 2.63 13.71 6.74
N ILE A 358 2.44 12.55 6.14
CA ILE A 358 3.33 11.41 6.38
C ILE A 358 4.61 11.61 5.55
N THR A 359 5.74 11.69 6.25
CA THR A 359 7.04 11.99 5.63
C THR A 359 7.82 10.72 5.23
N GLY A 360 7.25 9.55 5.49
CA GLY A 360 7.82 8.25 5.17
C GLY A 360 8.03 7.38 6.41
N ARG A 361 8.63 6.20 6.21
CA ARG A 361 8.98 5.30 7.30
C ARG A 361 10.13 5.87 8.13
N VAL A 362 10.11 5.67 9.43
CA VAL A 362 11.20 6.10 10.32
C VAL A 362 12.51 5.38 10.00
N ASP A 363 12.43 4.12 9.56
CA ASP A 363 13.54 3.31 9.06
C ASP A 363 14.01 3.70 7.64
N ASP A 364 13.23 4.50 6.91
CA ASP A 364 13.58 5.08 5.60
C ASP A 364 14.05 6.54 5.70
N VAL A 365 14.14 7.12 6.89
CA VAL A 365 14.70 8.45 7.11
C VAL A 365 16.22 8.42 6.92
N ILE A 366 16.74 9.40 6.18
CA ILE A 366 18.16 9.57 5.94
C ILE A 366 18.71 10.60 6.92
N ASN A 367 19.86 10.29 7.52
CA ASN A 367 20.58 11.23 8.40
C ASN A 367 21.82 11.78 7.69
N VAL A 368 21.66 12.92 7.02
CA VAL A 368 22.73 13.59 6.27
C VAL A 368 23.38 14.66 7.14
N SER A 369 24.63 14.45 7.53
CA SER A 369 25.40 15.41 8.34
C SER A 369 24.67 15.85 9.63
N GLY A 370 23.97 14.93 10.28
CA GLY A 370 23.20 15.21 11.49
C GLY A 370 21.78 15.78 11.25
N HIS A 371 21.39 16.01 10.01
CA HIS A 371 20.05 16.46 9.66
C HIS A 371 19.21 15.28 9.21
N ARG A 372 18.09 15.09 9.91
CA ARG A 372 17.12 14.05 9.62
C ARG A 372 16.20 14.49 8.48
N MET A 373 16.12 13.70 7.43
CA MET A 373 15.38 14.02 6.21
C MET A 373 14.53 12.83 5.77
N GLY A 374 13.26 13.07 5.47
CA GLY A 374 12.38 12.06 4.90
C GLY A 374 12.74 11.77 3.43
N THR A 375 12.81 10.49 3.06
CA THR A 375 13.04 10.12 1.64
C THR A 375 11.95 10.68 0.74
N ALA A 376 10.70 10.72 1.22
CA ALA A 376 9.54 11.23 0.48
C ALA A 376 9.66 12.71 0.10
N GLU A 377 10.37 13.53 0.88
CA GLU A 377 10.59 14.94 0.55
C GLU A 377 11.50 15.08 -0.67
N VAL A 378 12.59 14.30 -0.73
CA VAL A 378 13.51 14.28 -1.87
C VAL A 378 12.83 13.68 -3.11
N GLU A 379 12.08 12.59 -2.94
CA GLU A 379 11.29 11.99 -4.01
C GLU A 379 10.30 13.00 -4.62
N SER A 380 9.58 13.75 -3.76
CA SER A 380 8.65 14.78 -4.22
C SER A 380 9.34 15.90 -5.00
N ALA A 381 10.51 16.36 -4.53
CA ALA A 381 11.29 17.38 -5.23
C ALA A 381 11.76 16.92 -6.62
N LEU A 382 12.17 15.65 -6.74
CA LEU A 382 12.58 15.06 -8.03
C LEU A 382 11.40 14.94 -9.01
N VAL A 383 10.22 14.53 -8.54
CA VAL A 383 9.02 14.34 -9.38
C VAL A 383 8.42 15.67 -9.85
N LEU A 384 8.75 16.81 -9.22
CA LEU A 384 8.38 18.14 -9.75
C LEU A 384 9.04 18.47 -11.10
N HIS A 385 10.07 17.74 -11.50
CA HIS A 385 10.72 17.95 -12.80
C HIS A 385 9.92 17.27 -13.92
N ASP A 386 9.59 18.01 -14.96
CA ASP A 386 8.68 17.59 -16.07
C ASP A 386 9.08 16.27 -16.73
N LYS A 387 10.35 15.91 -16.73
CA LYS A 387 10.89 14.69 -17.35
C LYS A 387 10.83 13.47 -16.41
N VAL A 388 10.53 13.64 -15.12
CA VAL A 388 10.56 12.56 -14.14
C VAL A 388 9.17 11.93 -13.97
N ALA A 389 9.08 10.64 -14.21
CA ALA A 389 7.86 9.88 -13.99
C ALA A 389 7.71 9.45 -12.53
N GLU A 390 8.80 8.95 -11.93
CA GLU A 390 8.80 8.42 -10.57
C GLU A 390 10.21 8.46 -9.98
N ALA A 391 10.31 8.61 -8.68
CA ALA A 391 11.57 8.54 -7.95
C ALA A 391 11.44 7.71 -6.67
N ALA A 392 12.52 7.03 -6.30
CA ALA A 392 12.68 6.39 -5.01
C ALA A 392 14.04 6.76 -4.43
N VAL A 393 14.06 7.11 -3.15
CA VAL A 393 15.25 7.61 -2.47
C VAL A 393 15.59 6.71 -1.29
N VAL A 394 16.87 6.43 -1.12
CA VAL A 394 17.39 5.68 0.03
C VAL A 394 18.68 6.32 0.55
N GLY A 395 18.96 6.12 1.83
CA GLY A 395 20.26 6.43 2.40
C GLY A 395 21.25 5.31 2.12
N PHE A 396 22.53 5.67 1.96
CA PHE A 396 23.64 4.73 1.90
C PHE A 396 24.81 5.24 2.77
N PRO A 397 25.72 4.37 3.25
CA PRO A 397 26.87 4.80 4.04
C PRO A 397 27.76 5.78 3.26
N HIS A 398 28.10 6.90 3.91
CA HIS A 398 28.95 7.94 3.32
C HIS A 398 30.00 8.41 4.33
N ASP A 399 31.28 8.35 3.97
CA ASP A 399 32.43 8.57 4.88
C ASP A 399 32.41 9.93 5.60
N ILE A 400 31.91 10.98 4.94
CA ILE A 400 31.91 12.34 5.49
C ILE A 400 30.57 12.72 6.11
N LYS A 401 29.46 12.32 5.48
CA LYS A 401 28.10 12.75 5.87
C LYS A 401 27.41 11.78 6.84
N GLY A 402 28.03 10.62 7.12
CA GLY A 402 27.38 9.49 7.80
C GLY A 402 26.47 8.72 6.85
N GLN A 403 25.46 9.39 6.28
CA GLN A 403 24.66 8.86 5.17
C GLN A 403 24.66 9.82 4.00
N GLY A 404 24.76 9.29 2.79
CA GLY A 404 24.53 9.96 1.52
C GLY A 404 23.14 9.67 0.97
N ILE A 405 22.73 10.43 -0.03
CA ILE A 405 21.43 10.35 -0.68
C ILE A 405 21.59 9.67 -2.04
N TYR A 406 20.97 8.50 -2.19
CA TYR A 406 20.93 7.75 -3.45
C TYR A 406 19.52 7.78 -4.03
N CYS A 407 19.37 8.34 -5.22
CA CYS A 407 18.10 8.50 -5.91
C CYS A 407 18.01 7.54 -7.09
N TYR A 408 16.94 6.77 -7.17
CA TYR A 408 16.56 5.99 -8.33
C TYR A 408 15.43 6.72 -9.05
N VAL A 409 15.61 7.02 -10.33
CA VAL A 409 14.70 7.87 -11.11
C VAL A 409 14.26 7.16 -12.37
N THR A 410 12.95 7.10 -12.61
CA THR A 410 12.37 6.71 -13.90
C THR A 410 11.90 7.94 -14.66
N LEU A 411 12.17 7.99 -15.94
CA LEU A 411 11.81 9.11 -16.79
C LEU A 411 10.47 8.90 -17.48
N ASN A 412 9.86 9.98 -17.93
CA ASN A 412 8.67 9.95 -18.78
C ASN A 412 8.98 9.30 -20.14
N VAL A 413 7.96 8.76 -20.80
CA VAL A 413 8.10 8.11 -22.10
C VAL A 413 8.64 9.11 -23.13
N GLY A 414 9.75 8.74 -23.80
CA GLY A 414 10.41 9.58 -24.79
C GLY A 414 11.55 10.45 -24.25
N GLU A 415 11.76 10.46 -22.94
CA GLU A 415 12.89 11.12 -22.31
C GLU A 415 14.06 10.16 -22.13
N GLU A 416 15.28 10.67 -22.31
CA GLU A 416 16.53 9.91 -22.19
C GLU A 416 17.42 10.47 -21.08
N PRO A 417 18.21 9.62 -20.39
CA PRO A 417 19.20 10.07 -19.43
C PRO A 417 20.27 10.94 -20.09
N SER A 418 20.65 12.04 -19.41
CA SER A 418 21.77 12.86 -19.83
C SER A 418 22.47 13.50 -18.62
N ASP A 419 23.71 13.96 -18.81
CA ASP A 419 24.47 14.67 -17.77
C ASP A 419 23.81 16.00 -17.41
N GLU A 420 23.17 16.66 -18.39
CA GLU A 420 22.42 17.89 -18.18
C GLU A 420 21.21 17.62 -17.27
N LEU A 421 20.44 16.58 -17.56
CA LEU A 421 19.27 16.21 -16.76
C LEU A 421 19.69 15.81 -15.34
N HIS A 422 20.82 15.11 -15.19
CA HIS A 422 21.38 14.80 -13.88
C HIS A 422 21.67 16.06 -13.07
N ALA A 423 22.28 17.07 -13.70
CA ALA A 423 22.56 18.36 -13.05
C ALA A 423 21.28 19.14 -12.74
N GLU A 424 20.30 19.14 -13.64
CA GLU A 424 18.98 19.77 -13.43
C GLU A 424 18.26 19.17 -12.23
N LEU A 425 18.18 17.85 -12.13
CA LEU A 425 17.53 17.15 -11.01
C LEU A 425 18.22 17.43 -9.67
N ARG A 426 19.54 17.43 -9.66
CA ARG A 426 20.32 17.80 -8.46
C ARG A 426 20.05 19.24 -8.05
N GLN A 427 19.97 20.16 -9.00
CA GLN A 427 19.65 21.56 -8.74
C GLN A 427 18.19 21.73 -8.28
N GLN A 428 17.25 20.98 -8.86
CA GLN A 428 15.85 20.97 -8.46
C GLN A 428 15.69 20.63 -6.97
N VAL A 429 16.31 19.55 -6.51
CA VAL A 429 16.28 19.17 -5.09
C VAL A 429 16.91 20.24 -4.20
N ARG A 430 17.99 20.88 -4.64
CA ARG A 430 18.65 21.97 -3.89
C ARG A 430 17.78 23.21 -3.77
N VAL A 431 16.99 23.53 -4.77
CA VAL A 431 16.06 24.67 -4.77
C VAL A 431 14.86 24.38 -3.88
N GLU A 432 14.28 23.19 -4.00
CA GLU A 432 13.04 22.82 -3.29
C GLU A 432 13.26 22.57 -1.79
N ILE A 433 14.38 21.97 -1.42
CA ILE A 433 14.63 21.55 -0.02
C ILE A 433 15.82 22.29 0.58
N GLY A 434 16.91 22.43 -0.18
CA GLY A 434 18.14 23.05 0.28
C GLY A 434 19.40 22.25 -0.06
N PRO A 435 20.59 22.85 0.10
CA PRO A 435 21.86 22.22 -0.29
C PRO A 435 22.17 20.90 0.41
N ILE A 436 21.63 20.70 1.62
CA ILE A 436 21.84 19.49 2.42
C ILE A 436 21.16 18.26 1.82
N ALA A 437 20.09 18.47 1.07
CA ALA A 437 19.30 17.42 0.41
C ALA A 437 19.87 17.04 -0.97
N SER A 438 20.98 17.64 -1.37
CA SER A 438 21.56 17.38 -2.70
C SER A 438 21.92 15.91 -2.89
N PRO A 439 21.34 15.21 -3.90
CA PRO A 439 21.65 13.82 -4.17
C PRO A 439 23.14 13.58 -4.42
N ASP A 440 23.71 12.55 -3.81
CA ASP A 440 25.07 12.09 -4.10
C ASP A 440 25.10 11.27 -5.39
N HIS A 441 24.10 10.39 -5.54
CA HIS A 441 23.92 9.58 -6.75
C HIS A 441 22.49 9.71 -7.28
N ILE A 442 22.36 9.81 -8.60
CA ILE A 442 21.11 9.70 -9.33
C ILE A 442 21.27 8.58 -10.35
N HIS A 443 20.52 7.51 -10.15
CA HIS A 443 20.53 6.33 -10.98
C HIS A 443 19.25 6.32 -11.82
N PHE A 444 19.38 6.57 -13.12
CA PHE A 444 18.29 6.43 -14.06
C PHE A 444 18.00 4.96 -14.33
N THR A 445 16.75 4.56 -14.18
CA THR A 445 16.32 3.18 -14.36
C THR A 445 14.99 3.11 -15.11
N THR A 446 14.76 2.02 -15.79
CA THR A 446 13.50 1.80 -16.53
C THR A 446 12.32 1.46 -15.63
N ALA A 447 12.59 0.90 -14.45
CA ALA A 447 11.56 0.56 -13.48
C ALA A 447 12.12 0.51 -12.05
N LEU A 448 11.26 0.72 -11.06
CA LEU A 448 11.57 0.53 -9.64
C LEU A 448 11.11 -0.86 -9.17
N PRO A 449 11.79 -1.49 -8.19
CA PRO A 449 11.39 -2.77 -7.63
C PRO A 449 10.13 -2.56 -6.79
N LYS A 450 9.01 -3.08 -7.28
CA LYS A 450 7.69 -2.92 -6.66
C LYS A 450 7.10 -4.26 -6.29
N THR A 451 6.33 -4.26 -5.21
CA THR A 451 5.41 -5.34 -4.94
C THR A 451 4.30 -5.36 -6.01
N ARG A 452 3.54 -6.44 -6.06
CA ARG A 452 2.38 -6.55 -6.96
C ARG A 452 1.28 -5.51 -6.68
N SER A 453 1.25 -4.94 -5.47
CA SER A 453 0.38 -3.80 -5.13
C SER A 453 0.91 -2.45 -5.60
N GLY A 454 2.10 -2.41 -6.20
CA GLY A 454 2.75 -1.18 -6.64
C GLY A 454 3.64 -0.50 -5.58
N LYS A 455 3.72 -1.04 -4.36
CA LYS A 455 4.57 -0.48 -3.31
C LYS A 455 6.04 -0.69 -3.64
N ILE A 456 6.82 0.40 -3.62
CA ILE A 456 8.27 0.36 -3.84
C ILE A 456 8.97 -0.40 -2.71
N MET A 457 9.84 -1.33 -3.05
CA MET A 457 10.60 -2.14 -2.11
C MET A 457 11.93 -1.46 -1.78
N ARG A 458 11.88 -0.35 -1.02
CA ARG A 458 13.07 0.47 -0.67
C ARG A 458 14.17 -0.34 0.01
N ARG A 459 13.84 -1.41 0.71
CA ARG A 459 14.83 -2.31 1.30
C ARG A 459 15.79 -2.89 0.24
N ILE A 460 15.27 -3.28 -0.92
CA ILE A 460 16.09 -3.79 -2.04
C ILE A 460 16.96 -2.67 -2.58
N LEU A 461 16.39 -1.49 -2.84
CA LEU A 461 17.11 -0.32 -3.32
C LEU A 461 18.24 0.09 -2.37
N ARG A 462 17.98 0.06 -1.04
CA ARG A 462 19.00 0.36 -0.03
C ARG A 462 20.13 -0.64 -0.07
N LYS A 463 19.85 -1.94 -0.14
CA LYS A 463 20.87 -2.98 -0.24
C LYS A 463 21.73 -2.84 -1.49
N ILE A 464 21.13 -2.45 -2.62
CA ILE A 464 21.87 -2.15 -3.85
C ILE A 464 22.77 -0.91 -3.65
N ALA A 465 22.24 0.16 -3.06
CA ALA A 465 23.01 1.37 -2.76
C ALA A 465 24.14 1.14 -1.74
N GLU A 466 24.00 0.16 -0.84
CA GLU A 466 25.02 -0.27 0.12
C GLU A 466 26.03 -1.27 -0.46
N ASN A 467 25.87 -1.69 -1.72
CA ASN A 467 26.65 -2.78 -2.37
C ASN A 467 26.54 -4.15 -1.64
N ASP A 468 25.43 -4.40 -0.95
CA ASP A 468 25.15 -5.64 -0.21
C ASP A 468 24.11 -6.52 -0.95
N PHE A 469 24.52 -7.13 -2.07
CA PHE A 469 23.64 -7.91 -2.93
C PHE A 469 23.33 -9.32 -2.39
N GLY A 470 24.12 -9.80 -1.43
CA GLY A 470 23.95 -11.13 -0.83
C GLY A 470 22.77 -11.23 0.15
N ALA A 471 22.24 -10.09 0.60
CA ALA A 471 21.22 -10.01 1.65
C ALA A 471 19.99 -9.20 1.23
N LEU A 472 19.49 -9.39 0.01
CA LEU A 472 18.30 -8.69 -0.50
C LEU A 472 17.00 -9.03 0.26
N GLY A 473 17.01 -10.13 1.04
CA GLY A 473 15.86 -10.62 1.79
C GLY A 473 14.76 -11.18 0.90
N ASP A 474 13.52 -11.22 1.39
CA ASP A 474 12.39 -11.79 0.64
C ASP A 474 12.06 -10.95 -0.60
N THR A 475 12.33 -11.50 -1.78
CA THR A 475 11.99 -10.93 -3.09
C THR A 475 10.75 -11.57 -3.73
N SER A 476 10.13 -12.53 -3.05
CA SER A 476 9.00 -13.33 -3.58
C SER A 476 7.75 -12.51 -3.91
N THR A 477 7.65 -11.30 -3.33
CA THR A 477 6.53 -10.39 -3.55
C THR A 477 6.75 -9.39 -4.69
N LEU A 478 7.91 -9.42 -5.36
CA LEU A 478 8.21 -8.56 -6.51
C LEU A 478 7.25 -8.82 -7.66
N ALA A 479 6.81 -7.74 -8.29
CA ALA A 479 6.00 -7.80 -9.50
C ALA A 479 6.81 -8.29 -10.72
N ASP A 480 8.05 -7.81 -10.81
CA ASP A 480 9.04 -8.22 -11.83
C ASP A 480 10.42 -8.39 -11.16
N PRO A 481 10.89 -9.63 -10.99
CA PRO A 481 12.21 -9.89 -10.42
C PRO A 481 13.39 -9.38 -11.26
N ASN A 482 13.24 -9.26 -12.59
CA ASN A 482 14.34 -8.86 -13.48
C ASN A 482 14.80 -7.41 -13.26
N VAL A 483 13.94 -6.58 -12.65
CA VAL A 483 14.27 -5.19 -12.30
C VAL A 483 15.46 -5.13 -11.35
N VAL A 484 15.63 -6.13 -10.48
CA VAL A 484 16.71 -6.15 -9.49
C VAL A 484 18.07 -6.29 -10.16
N ASP A 485 18.20 -7.19 -11.12
CA ASP A 485 19.45 -7.42 -11.85
C ASP A 485 19.86 -6.15 -12.63
N ALA A 486 18.90 -5.52 -13.31
CA ALA A 486 19.15 -4.26 -14.04
C ALA A 486 19.61 -3.11 -13.10
N LEU A 487 19.04 -3.04 -11.88
CA LEU A 487 19.43 -2.05 -10.88
C LEU A 487 20.85 -2.33 -10.32
N ILE A 488 21.21 -3.59 -10.15
CA ILE A 488 22.56 -3.97 -9.71
C ILE A 488 23.59 -3.62 -10.77
N GLU A 489 23.31 -3.92 -12.04
CA GLU A 489 24.21 -3.62 -13.16
C GLU A 489 24.41 -2.12 -13.38
N GLY A 490 23.32 -1.32 -13.27
CA GLY A 490 23.33 0.13 -13.49
C GLY A 490 23.76 1.00 -12.30
N ARG A 491 24.18 0.40 -11.17
CA ARG A 491 24.50 1.18 -9.96
C ARG A 491 25.62 2.20 -10.15
N GLN A 492 25.50 3.34 -9.46
CA GLN A 492 26.37 4.51 -9.65
C GLN A 492 27.54 4.60 -8.65
N ASN A 493 27.60 3.75 -7.65
CA ASN A 493 28.60 3.73 -6.57
C ASN A 493 29.44 2.45 -6.60
N GLN A 494 29.98 2.12 -7.76
CA GLN A 494 30.88 0.97 -7.96
C GLN A 494 32.25 1.21 -7.33
#